data_30d1d9f9f3d85f3cef09d0e8f1d4308a
#
_entry.id   30d1d9f9f3d85f3cef09d0e8f1d4308a
#
_cell.length_a   1.000
_cell.length_b   1.000
_cell.length_c   1.000
_cell.angle_alpha   90.00
_cell.angle_beta   90.00
_cell.angle_gamma   90.00
#
_symmetry.space_group_name_H-M   'P 1'
#
loop_
_entity.id
_entity.type
_entity.pdbx_description
1 polymer ?
#
loop_
_entity_poly.entity_id
_entity_poly.type
_entity_poly.pdbx_seq_one_letter_code
_entity_poly.pdbx_strand_id
1 'polypeptide(L)'
;MTKTEELMTENAKAAQEIIARNAKEVDRERRFPRENITALGRCRVLGLLVPVEHGGAGGGLAEMSRALEQLAQACPSTAMVVLMHFCGTAVIAAKGSTKLKQALLPAIARGEHLTTLAFSEPGSGGHFYFPVSQARPNGHGFFLNANKSFVTSAGEADSYVVSTRAVNAKTPQESALFLVDKRAEGLEVLGRFEGLGLAGNASAPMRLHNVAVDAEHRLGGEGSGFETMLEVVLPHFQIGAASVSLGIAAAAFQMATTHVSARKYEHAAGAALAEIPRVQFLEAEMVLELRSARAYLAETIRRAVSGDPEAMLDVIGIKARAAEASLAVVSRAMTLGGGAAYASPGGLERIFRDAQAASVMAPTTDVLKDFLGKAALGLPLL
;
A
#
# COMPACT_ATOMS: atom_id res chain seq x y z
N MET A 1 -17.08 20.91 2.74
CA MET A 1 -15.94 20.58 1.84
C MET A 1 -15.34 21.88 1.35
N THR A 2 -14.04 22.00 1.39
CA THR A 2 -13.33 23.13 0.78
C THR A 2 -13.33 22.97 -0.74
N LYS A 3 -13.15 24.06 -1.50
CA LYS A 3 -13.04 24.03 -2.98
C LYS A 3 -11.91 23.07 -3.45
N THR A 4 -10.88 22.90 -2.63
CA THR A 4 -9.78 21.98 -2.86
C THR A 4 -10.22 20.51 -2.69
N GLU A 5 -11.05 20.21 -1.69
CA GLU A 5 -11.63 18.87 -1.49
C GLU A 5 -12.59 18.50 -2.62
N GLU A 6 -13.38 19.43 -3.13
CA GLU A 6 -14.26 19.22 -4.30
C GLU A 6 -13.46 18.92 -5.57
N LEU A 7 -12.43 19.72 -5.87
CA LEU A 7 -11.56 19.53 -7.04
C LEU A 7 -10.80 18.20 -6.97
N MET A 8 -10.33 17.81 -5.79
CA MET A 8 -9.67 16.51 -5.57
C MET A 8 -10.64 15.34 -5.74
N THR A 9 -11.92 15.51 -5.36
CA THR A 9 -12.96 14.49 -5.49
C THR A 9 -13.35 14.29 -6.97
N GLU A 10 -13.47 15.35 -7.76
CA GLU A 10 -13.77 15.26 -9.20
C GLU A 10 -12.61 14.70 -10.00
N ASN A 11 -11.39 15.15 -9.73
CA ASN A 11 -10.19 14.64 -10.38
C ASN A 11 -9.95 13.16 -10.04
N ALA A 12 -10.22 12.75 -8.80
CA ALA A 12 -10.11 11.36 -8.38
C ALA A 12 -11.14 10.47 -9.09
N LYS A 13 -12.38 10.96 -9.31
CA LYS A 13 -13.40 10.22 -10.07
C LYS A 13 -12.99 10.03 -11.54
N ALA A 14 -12.51 11.09 -12.20
CA ALA A 14 -12.05 11.01 -13.58
C ALA A 14 -10.87 10.02 -13.74
N ALA A 15 -9.93 10.05 -12.78
CA ALA A 15 -8.83 9.08 -12.77
C ALA A 15 -9.34 7.65 -12.51
N GLN A 16 -10.34 7.48 -11.64
CA GLN A 16 -10.91 6.17 -11.33
C GLN A 16 -11.52 5.48 -12.56
N GLU A 17 -12.17 6.21 -13.45
CA GLU A 17 -12.70 5.66 -14.71
C GLU A 17 -11.60 5.15 -15.64
N ILE A 18 -10.48 5.89 -15.75
CA ILE A 18 -9.31 5.47 -16.53
C ILE A 18 -8.72 4.19 -15.93
N ILE A 19 -8.54 4.17 -14.62
CA ILE A 19 -7.96 3.05 -13.87
C ILE A 19 -8.83 1.79 -14.01
N ALA A 20 -10.16 1.93 -13.89
CA ALA A 20 -11.09 0.81 -14.03
C ALA A 20 -11.03 0.17 -15.43
N ARG A 21 -10.93 0.98 -16.49
CA ARG A 21 -10.80 0.49 -17.87
C ARG A 21 -9.54 -0.35 -18.08
N ASN A 22 -8.43 0.03 -17.46
CA ASN A 22 -7.15 -0.63 -17.64
C ASN A 22 -6.94 -1.84 -16.71
N ALA A 23 -7.73 -1.96 -15.64
CA ALA A 23 -7.48 -2.92 -14.56
C ALA A 23 -7.39 -4.38 -15.03
N LYS A 24 -8.24 -4.80 -15.99
CA LYS A 24 -8.23 -6.16 -16.54
C LYS A 24 -6.97 -6.45 -17.35
N GLU A 25 -6.53 -5.51 -18.15
CA GLU A 25 -5.33 -5.66 -18.98
C GLU A 25 -4.06 -5.63 -18.13
N VAL A 26 -3.99 -4.72 -17.15
CA VAL A 26 -2.91 -4.64 -16.16
C VAL A 26 -2.68 -5.97 -15.46
N ASP A 27 -3.76 -6.64 -15.03
CA ASP A 27 -3.69 -7.96 -14.38
C ASP A 27 -3.26 -9.06 -15.38
N ARG A 28 -3.96 -9.15 -16.52
CA ARG A 28 -3.72 -10.21 -17.52
C ARG A 28 -2.30 -10.20 -18.05
N GLU A 29 -1.75 -9.01 -18.35
CA GLU A 29 -0.43 -8.82 -18.94
C GLU A 29 0.67 -8.68 -17.88
N ARG A 30 0.29 -8.64 -16.60
CA ARG A 30 1.22 -8.43 -15.47
C ARG A 30 2.10 -7.20 -15.69
N ARG A 31 1.53 -6.15 -16.29
CA ARG A 31 2.26 -4.94 -16.66
C ARG A 31 2.05 -3.82 -15.66
N PHE A 32 3.09 -3.01 -15.48
CA PHE A 32 3.00 -1.80 -14.68
C PHE A 32 1.97 -0.82 -15.28
N PRO A 33 1.04 -0.25 -14.48
CA PRO A 33 -0.05 0.59 -14.95
C PRO A 33 0.41 2.04 -15.20
N ARG A 34 1.37 2.24 -16.11
CA ARG A 34 2.01 3.55 -16.37
C ARG A 34 0.98 4.64 -16.72
N GLU A 35 -0.01 4.32 -17.52
CA GLU A 35 -1.08 5.24 -17.90
C GLU A 35 -1.95 5.66 -16.72
N ASN A 36 -2.20 4.75 -15.75
CA ASN A 36 -2.94 5.06 -14.54
C ASN A 36 -2.14 6.02 -13.64
N ILE A 37 -0.84 5.75 -13.46
CA ILE A 37 0.06 6.62 -12.69
C ILE A 37 0.18 7.99 -13.35
N THR A 38 0.29 8.05 -14.68
CA THR A 38 0.29 9.31 -15.41
C THR A 38 -1.02 10.11 -15.23
N ALA A 39 -2.17 9.43 -15.30
CA ALA A 39 -3.46 10.07 -15.04
C ALA A 39 -3.56 10.61 -13.61
N LEU A 40 -3.13 9.83 -12.62
CA LEU A 40 -3.10 10.26 -11.20
C LEU A 40 -2.14 11.43 -10.97
N GLY A 41 -1.00 11.48 -11.67
CA GLY A 41 -0.07 12.61 -11.66
C GLY A 41 -0.73 13.88 -12.19
N ARG A 42 -1.39 13.82 -13.36
CA ARG A 42 -2.13 14.94 -13.96
C ARG A 42 -3.25 15.45 -13.04
N CYS A 43 -3.91 14.57 -12.32
CA CYS A 43 -4.93 14.90 -11.32
C CYS A 43 -4.33 15.30 -9.96
N ARG A 44 -3.01 15.41 -9.83
CA ARG A 44 -2.28 15.76 -8.61
C ARG A 44 -2.53 14.83 -7.41
N VAL A 45 -3.06 13.64 -7.62
CA VAL A 45 -3.28 12.64 -6.57
C VAL A 45 -1.95 12.17 -5.97
N LEU A 46 -0.90 12.03 -6.79
CA LEU A 46 0.43 11.64 -6.31
C LEU A 46 1.04 12.67 -5.35
N GLY A 47 0.68 13.95 -5.47
CA GLY A 47 1.10 15.03 -4.59
C GLY A 47 0.27 15.18 -3.30
N LEU A 48 -0.63 14.24 -2.99
CA LEU A 48 -1.58 14.35 -1.87
C LEU A 48 -0.88 14.61 -0.53
N LEU A 49 0.19 13.88 -0.23
CA LEU A 49 0.93 13.98 1.04
C LEU A 49 2.07 15.01 1.00
N VAL A 50 2.32 15.63 -0.14
CA VAL A 50 3.34 16.68 -0.23
C VAL A 50 2.85 17.93 0.49
N PRO A 51 3.66 18.55 1.39
CA PRO A 51 3.30 19.79 2.07
C PRO A 51 2.96 20.93 1.10
N VAL A 52 2.07 21.81 1.52
CA VAL A 52 1.56 22.94 0.69
C VAL A 52 2.69 23.86 0.24
N GLU A 53 3.69 24.12 1.09
CA GLU A 53 4.86 24.94 0.78
C GLU A 53 5.73 24.38 -0.35
N HIS A 54 5.57 23.07 -0.67
CA HIS A 54 6.22 22.41 -1.80
C HIS A 54 5.27 22.16 -2.99
N GLY A 55 4.09 22.79 -2.98
CA GLY A 55 3.11 22.73 -4.06
C GLY A 55 2.20 21.50 -4.05
N GLY A 56 2.19 20.74 -2.95
CA GLY A 56 1.28 19.61 -2.74
C GLY A 56 -0.05 19.98 -2.11
N ALA A 57 -0.86 18.97 -1.78
CA ALA A 57 -2.17 19.18 -1.17
C ALA A 57 -2.11 19.28 0.37
N GLY A 58 -1.01 18.88 1.00
CA GLY A 58 -0.87 18.87 2.46
C GLY A 58 -1.85 17.91 3.16
N GLY A 59 -2.29 16.86 2.46
CA GLY A 59 -3.21 15.87 3.00
C GLY A 59 -2.56 14.99 4.07
N GLY A 60 -3.39 14.41 4.93
CA GLY A 60 -2.98 13.51 6.00
C GLY A 60 -3.47 12.07 5.80
N LEU A 61 -3.43 11.29 6.89
CA LEU A 61 -3.84 9.88 6.90
C LEU A 61 -5.29 9.66 6.46
N ALA A 62 -6.20 10.59 6.77
CA ALA A 62 -7.61 10.48 6.40
C ALA A 62 -7.83 10.65 4.90
N GLU A 63 -7.18 11.63 4.26
CA GLU A 63 -7.24 11.87 2.81
C GLU A 63 -6.58 10.72 2.06
N MET A 64 -5.42 10.27 2.53
CA MET A 64 -4.71 9.11 2.01
C MET A 64 -5.58 7.86 2.03
N SER A 65 -6.21 7.57 3.15
CA SER A 65 -7.09 6.41 3.34
C SER A 65 -8.24 6.42 2.34
N ARG A 66 -8.96 7.55 2.21
CA ARG A 66 -10.07 7.70 1.26
C ARG A 66 -9.62 7.49 -0.19
N ALA A 67 -8.50 8.11 -0.58
CA ALA A 67 -7.97 7.96 -1.94
C ALA A 67 -7.60 6.51 -2.25
N LEU A 68 -6.91 5.83 -1.34
CA LEU A 68 -6.48 4.45 -1.54
C LEU A 68 -7.65 3.46 -1.58
N GLU A 69 -8.68 3.63 -0.73
CA GLU A 69 -9.88 2.81 -0.77
C GLU A 69 -10.62 2.95 -2.11
N GLN A 70 -10.75 4.18 -2.63
CA GLN A 70 -11.37 4.43 -3.93
C GLN A 70 -10.56 3.84 -5.09
N LEU A 71 -9.24 4.02 -5.10
CA LEU A 71 -8.37 3.47 -6.12
C LEU A 71 -8.38 1.94 -6.14
N ALA A 72 -8.42 1.31 -4.97
CA ALA A 72 -8.44 -0.14 -4.84
C ALA A 72 -9.75 -0.76 -5.35
N GLN A 73 -10.87 -0.06 -5.29
CA GLN A 73 -12.11 -0.50 -5.92
C GLN A 73 -11.98 -0.62 -7.45
N ALA A 74 -11.21 0.25 -8.07
CA ALA A 74 -10.98 0.23 -9.51
C ALA A 74 -9.85 -0.74 -9.92
N CYS A 75 -8.68 -0.63 -9.28
CA CYS A 75 -7.50 -1.45 -9.58
C CYS A 75 -6.59 -1.57 -8.34
N PRO A 76 -6.61 -2.69 -7.62
CA PRO A 76 -5.77 -2.92 -6.45
C PRO A 76 -4.27 -2.77 -6.71
N SER A 77 -3.77 -3.21 -7.89
CA SER A 77 -2.37 -3.04 -8.27
C SER A 77 -1.97 -1.56 -8.32
N THR A 78 -2.79 -0.70 -8.93
CA THR A 78 -2.56 0.75 -8.97
C THR A 78 -2.61 1.35 -7.57
N ALA A 79 -3.58 0.96 -6.75
CA ALA A 79 -3.70 1.43 -5.37
C ALA A 79 -2.45 1.07 -4.53
N MET A 80 -1.89 -0.13 -4.73
CA MET A 80 -0.66 -0.55 -4.04
C MET A 80 0.56 0.27 -4.48
N VAL A 81 0.70 0.57 -5.77
CA VAL A 81 1.75 1.48 -6.27
C VAL A 81 1.64 2.85 -5.61
N VAL A 82 0.43 3.40 -5.53
CA VAL A 82 0.17 4.71 -4.91
C VAL A 82 0.42 4.68 -3.41
N LEU A 83 0.04 3.61 -2.71
CA LEU A 83 0.36 3.43 -1.28
C LEU A 83 1.86 3.49 -1.03
N MET A 84 2.65 2.75 -1.79
CA MET A 84 4.10 2.72 -1.60
C MET A 84 4.75 4.05 -1.97
N HIS A 85 4.19 4.75 -2.97
CA HIS A 85 4.58 6.12 -3.30
C HIS A 85 4.29 7.10 -2.13
N PHE A 86 3.13 7.01 -1.52
CA PHE A 86 2.78 7.83 -0.36
C PHE A 86 3.70 7.56 0.83
N CYS A 87 4.04 6.30 1.11
CA CYS A 87 5.00 5.97 2.16
C CYS A 87 6.39 6.57 1.88
N GLY A 88 6.91 6.45 0.66
CA GLY A 88 8.18 7.06 0.27
C GLY A 88 8.15 8.58 0.36
N THR A 89 7.06 9.21 -0.11
CA THR A 89 6.83 10.65 -0.03
C THR A 89 6.81 11.14 1.42
N ALA A 90 6.11 10.44 2.31
CA ALA A 90 6.05 10.78 3.73
C ALA A 90 7.44 10.73 4.39
N VAL A 91 8.27 9.75 4.07
CA VAL A 91 9.65 9.68 4.57
C VAL A 91 10.49 10.84 4.05
N ILE A 92 10.44 11.15 2.76
CA ILE A 92 11.16 12.29 2.16
C ILE A 92 10.71 13.60 2.81
N ALA A 93 9.40 13.81 2.96
CA ALA A 93 8.85 15.02 3.57
C ALA A 93 9.23 15.16 5.05
N ALA A 94 9.24 14.07 5.82
CA ALA A 94 9.57 14.11 7.24
C ALA A 94 11.09 14.23 7.49
N LYS A 95 11.91 13.41 6.82
CA LYS A 95 13.31 13.16 7.19
C LYS A 95 14.33 13.59 6.10
N GLY A 96 13.89 14.03 4.91
CA GLY A 96 14.80 14.55 3.87
C GLY A 96 15.50 15.84 4.30
N SER A 97 16.74 16.05 3.83
CA SER A 97 17.43 17.34 3.97
C SER A 97 16.63 18.45 3.25
N THR A 98 16.84 19.71 3.64
CA THR A 98 16.19 20.85 2.96
C THR A 98 16.43 20.82 1.45
N LYS A 99 17.64 20.49 1.01
CA LYS A 99 17.99 20.36 -0.40
C LYS A 99 17.21 19.25 -1.12
N LEU A 100 17.11 18.07 -0.50
CA LEU A 100 16.31 16.96 -1.04
C LEU A 100 14.82 17.30 -1.13
N LYS A 101 14.26 17.90 -0.09
CA LYS A 101 12.86 18.32 -0.08
C LYS A 101 12.58 19.33 -1.20
N GLN A 102 13.43 20.35 -1.36
CA GLN A 102 13.30 21.36 -2.41
C GLN A 102 13.44 20.77 -3.82
N ALA A 103 14.27 19.75 -4.01
CA ALA A 103 14.47 19.11 -5.30
C ALA A 103 13.32 18.16 -5.67
N LEU A 104 12.81 17.37 -4.74
CA LEU A 104 11.93 16.24 -5.04
C LEU A 104 10.46 16.53 -4.78
N LEU A 105 10.10 17.18 -3.65
CA LEU A 105 8.70 17.36 -3.29
C LEU A 105 7.89 18.15 -4.33
N PRO A 106 8.40 19.22 -4.97
CA PRO A 106 7.68 19.88 -6.04
C PRO A 106 7.46 18.98 -7.28
N ALA A 107 8.41 18.13 -7.63
CA ALA A 107 8.26 17.17 -8.73
C ALA A 107 7.23 16.08 -8.40
N ILE A 108 7.23 15.57 -7.17
CA ILE A 108 6.20 14.65 -6.65
C ILE A 108 4.82 15.32 -6.69
N ALA A 109 4.72 16.58 -6.24
CA ALA A 109 3.45 17.34 -6.24
C ALA A 109 2.86 17.52 -7.64
N ARG A 110 3.70 17.61 -8.68
CA ARG A 110 3.25 17.67 -10.08
C ARG A 110 3.01 16.30 -10.71
N GLY A 111 3.32 15.19 -10.01
CA GLY A 111 3.22 13.83 -10.53
C GLY A 111 4.34 13.45 -11.50
N GLU A 112 5.46 14.14 -11.46
CA GLU A 112 6.63 13.96 -12.33
C GLU A 112 7.69 13.04 -11.73
N HIS A 113 7.54 12.67 -10.46
CA HIS A 113 8.47 11.81 -9.73
C HIS A 113 7.71 10.78 -8.91
N LEU A 114 7.95 9.51 -9.21
CA LEU A 114 7.42 8.37 -8.46
C LEU A 114 8.49 7.84 -7.51
N THR A 115 8.19 7.73 -6.22
CA THR A 115 9.08 7.13 -5.22
C THR A 115 8.45 5.88 -4.61
N THR A 116 9.24 5.03 -3.98
CA THR A 116 8.78 3.82 -3.32
C THR A 116 9.71 3.40 -2.18
N LEU A 117 9.33 2.38 -1.41
CA LEU A 117 10.16 1.79 -0.36
C LEU A 117 10.85 0.51 -0.85
N ALA A 118 12.10 0.31 -0.45
CA ALA A 118 12.88 -0.90 -0.67
C ALA A 118 13.45 -1.38 0.68
N PHE A 119 12.63 -2.03 1.50
CA PHE A 119 12.97 -2.42 2.87
C PHE A 119 13.19 -3.92 3.03
N SER A 120 12.22 -4.75 2.64
CA SER A 120 12.26 -6.19 2.85
C SER A 120 13.49 -6.85 2.25
N GLU A 121 14.11 -7.75 3.00
CA GLU A 121 15.30 -8.52 2.58
C GLU A 121 15.08 -10.02 2.78
N PRO A 122 15.71 -10.89 1.96
CA PRO A 122 15.79 -12.31 2.27
C PRO A 122 16.49 -12.49 3.62
N GLY A 123 15.86 -13.06 4.60
CA GLY A 123 16.41 -13.23 5.95
C GLY A 123 15.82 -12.29 7.00
N SER A 124 15.09 -11.22 6.62
CA SER A 124 14.32 -10.42 7.58
C SER A 124 12.90 -10.98 7.82
N GLY A 125 12.44 -11.91 7.00
CA GLY A 125 11.09 -12.49 7.10
C GLY A 125 10.00 -11.43 7.07
N GLY A 126 9.03 -11.52 7.96
CA GLY A 126 7.95 -10.53 8.12
C GLY A 126 8.36 -9.23 8.83
N HIS A 127 9.63 -9.09 9.22
CA HIS A 127 10.15 -7.98 10.03
C HIS A 127 10.93 -6.99 9.14
N PHE A 128 10.27 -6.32 8.20
CA PHE A 128 10.88 -5.39 7.24
C PHE A 128 11.70 -4.27 7.91
N TYR A 129 11.45 -4.00 9.18
CA TYR A 129 12.11 -2.97 9.98
C TYR A 129 13.47 -3.42 10.57
N PHE A 130 13.88 -4.66 10.34
CA PHE A 130 15.18 -5.19 10.72
C PHE A 130 16.01 -5.55 9.48
N PRO A 131 16.71 -4.58 8.86
CA PRO A 131 17.54 -4.86 7.69
C PRO A 131 18.73 -5.74 8.07
N VAL A 132 19.10 -6.62 7.16
CA VAL A 132 20.26 -7.51 7.26
C VAL A 132 21.50 -6.86 6.63
N SER A 133 21.31 -6.15 5.52
CA SER A 133 22.36 -5.39 4.82
C SER A 133 22.90 -4.24 5.69
N GLN A 134 24.13 -3.81 5.43
CA GLN A 134 24.80 -2.75 6.18
C GLN A 134 25.45 -1.72 5.25
N ALA A 135 25.23 -0.43 5.51
CA ALA A 135 25.93 0.65 4.83
C ALA A 135 27.41 0.67 5.19
N ARG A 136 28.25 1.11 4.25
CA ARG A 136 29.69 1.32 4.45
C ARG A 136 30.07 2.73 4.05
N PRO A 137 31.01 3.42 4.76
CA PRO A 137 31.45 4.74 4.38
C PRO A 137 32.25 4.68 3.06
N ASN A 138 32.15 5.75 2.23
CA ASN A 138 32.93 5.89 0.99
C ASN A 138 33.74 7.20 0.91
N GLY A 139 33.94 7.87 2.03
CA GLY A 139 34.66 9.15 2.11
C GLY A 139 33.79 10.39 1.90
N HIS A 140 32.79 10.36 1.03
CA HIS A 140 31.85 11.46 0.78
C HIS A 140 30.39 11.11 1.15
N GLY A 141 30.14 9.87 1.47
CA GLY A 141 28.83 9.34 1.82
C GLY A 141 28.94 7.86 2.11
N PHE A 142 28.18 7.02 1.39
CA PHE A 142 28.04 5.61 1.70
C PHE A 142 28.06 4.74 0.45
N PHE A 143 28.53 3.51 0.60
CA PHE A 143 28.25 2.40 -0.31
C PHE A 143 27.15 1.54 0.27
N LEU A 144 26.14 1.24 -0.54
CA LEU A 144 25.04 0.32 -0.20
C LEU A 144 25.23 -1.00 -0.93
N ASN A 145 25.18 -2.10 -0.16
CA ASN A 145 25.16 -3.46 -0.66
C ASN A 145 23.98 -4.19 -0.02
N ALA A 146 22.94 -4.49 -0.80
CA ALA A 146 21.72 -5.08 -0.31
C ALA A 146 21.03 -5.93 -1.37
N ASN A 147 20.32 -6.98 -0.94
CA ASN A 147 19.37 -7.70 -1.76
C ASN A 147 17.97 -7.40 -1.20
N LYS A 148 17.15 -6.70 -1.97
CA LYS A 148 15.76 -6.37 -1.58
C LYS A 148 14.80 -7.35 -2.23
N SER A 149 13.78 -7.80 -1.49
CA SER A 149 12.88 -8.84 -1.94
C SER A 149 11.75 -8.27 -2.80
N PHE A 150 10.69 -7.80 -2.23
CA PHE A 150 9.46 -7.39 -2.92
C PHE A 150 9.40 -5.86 -2.99
N VAL A 151 10.14 -5.25 -3.93
CA VAL A 151 10.12 -3.80 -4.11
C VAL A 151 9.02 -3.43 -5.09
N THR A 152 7.93 -2.87 -4.61
CA THR A 152 6.84 -2.37 -5.46
C THR A 152 7.37 -1.26 -6.37
N SER A 153 6.96 -1.26 -7.63
CA SER A 153 7.46 -0.33 -8.68
C SER A 153 8.95 -0.46 -8.96
N ALA A 154 9.53 -1.66 -8.78
CA ALA A 154 10.94 -1.93 -9.13
C ALA A 154 11.17 -1.67 -10.63
N GLY A 155 12.17 -0.85 -10.95
CA GLY A 155 12.49 -0.42 -12.32
C GLY A 155 11.56 0.68 -12.87
N GLU A 156 10.42 0.92 -12.23
CA GLU A 156 9.40 1.87 -12.66
C GLU A 156 9.42 3.18 -11.87
N ALA A 157 9.76 3.13 -10.57
CA ALA A 157 9.92 4.29 -9.72
C ALA A 157 11.18 5.09 -10.10
N ASP A 158 11.17 6.40 -9.84
CA ASP A 158 12.29 7.31 -10.09
C ASP A 158 13.30 7.31 -8.94
N SER A 159 12.83 6.98 -7.73
CA SER A 159 13.71 6.82 -6.56
C SER A 159 13.17 5.77 -5.58
N TYR A 160 14.08 5.26 -4.77
CA TYR A 160 13.85 4.23 -3.76
C TYR A 160 14.31 4.72 -2.40
N VAL A 161 13.45 4.66 -1.39
CA VAL A 161 13.85 4.77 0.01
C VAL A 161 14.34 3.41 0.46
N VAL A 162 15.64 3.27 0.62
CA VAL A 162 16.31 2.00 0.94
C VAL A 162 16.69 1.97 2.41
N SER A 163 16.36 0.88 3.11
CA SER A 163 16.83 0.63 4.48
C SER A 163 18.09 -0.23 4.50
N THR A 164 19.01 0.07 5.40
CA THR A 164 20.15 -0.78 5.76
C THR A 164 20.43 -0.64 7.25
N ARG A 165 21.25 -1.50 7.81
CA ARG A 165 21.88 -1.22 9.11
C ARG A 165 22.82 -0.02 8.96
N ALA A 166 22.91 0.80 10.00
CA ALA A 166 23.86 1.94 10.05
C ALA A 166 25.31 1.45 9.99
N VAL A 167 26.26 2.34 9.65
CA VAL A 167 27.66 1.99 9.42
C VAL A 167 28.27 1.17 10.56
N ASN A 168 28.06 1.57 11.81
CA ASN A 168 28.62 0.92 12.99
C ASN A 168 27.55 0.22 13.84
N ALA A 169 26.43 -0.17 13.22
CA ALA A 169 25.32 -0.76 13.92
C ALA A 169 25.72 -2.04 14.68
N LYS A 170 25.40 -2.07 15.97
CA LYS A 170 25.59 -3.23 16.87
C LYS A 170 24.32 -4.07 16.94
N THR A 171 23.18 -3.45 16.73
CA THR A 171 21.86 -4.10 16.78
C THR A 171 21.09 -3.88 15.47
N PRO A 172 20.10 -4.71 15.13
CA PRO A 172 19.27 -4.50 13.96
C PRO A 172 18.43 -3.21 13.99
N GLN A 173 18.14 -2.68 15.18
CA GLN A 173 17.41 -1.42 15.37
C GLN A 173 18.23 -0.20 14.93
N GLU A 174 19.57 -0.27 15.02
CA GLU A 174 20.44 0.80 14.53
C GLU A 174 20.50 0.77 13.00
N SER A 175 19.44 1.23 12.37
CA SER A 175 19.28 1.27 10.92
C SER A 175 19.35 2.69 10.36
N ALA A 176 19.57 2.79 9.07
CA ALA A 176 19.60 4.04 8.32
C ALA A 176 18.75 3.94 7.06
N LEU A 177 18.15 5.04 6.65
CA LEU A 177 17.39 5.14 5.41
C LEU A 177 18.13 6.03 4.42
N PHE A 178 18.15 5.62 3.16
CA PHE A 178 18.81 6.31 2.07
C PHE A 178 17.88 6.48 0.89
N LEU A 179 17.95 7.63 0.24
CA LEU A 179 17.30 7.85 -1.05
C LEU A 179 18.25 7.45 -2.18
N VAL A 180 17.82 6.52 -3.03
CA VAL A 180 18.61 6.01 -4.16
C VAL A 180 17.87 6.35 -5.46
N ASP A 181 18.52 7.04 -6.41
CA ASP A 181 18.00 7.30 -7.76
C ASP A 181 17.95 6.00 -8.57
N LYS A 182 16.95 5.84 -9.42
CA LYS A 182 16.81 4.64 -10.28
C LYS A 182 17.98 4.42 -11.24
N ARG A 183 18.73 5.47 -11.55
CA ARG A 183 19.90 5.43 -12.45
C ARG A 183 21.21 5.21 -11.71
N ALA A 184 21.16 4.98 -10.38
CA ALA A 184 22.37 4.76 -9.58
C ALA A 184 23.13 3.54 -10.12
N GLU A 185 24.43 3.71 -10.38
CA GLU A 185 25.30 2.60 -10.79
C GLU A 185 25.31 1.52 -9.72
N GLY A 186 25.21 0.26 -10.13
CA GLY A 186 25.13 -0.89 -9.24
C GLY A 186 23.72 -1.22 -8.73
N LEU A 187 22.69 -0.46 -9.12
CA LEU A 187 21.30 -0.81 -8.86
C LEU A 187 20.77 -1.70 -9.99
N GLU A 188 20.25 -2.86 -9.64
CA GLU A 188 19.76 -3.86 -10.61
C GLU A 188 18.40 -4.41 -10.16
N VAL A 189 17.43 -4.48 -11.08
CA VAL A 189 16.16 -5.19 -10.89
C VAL A 189 16.32 -6.64 -11.34
N LEU A 190 16.00 -7.58 -10.45
CA LEU A 190 16.20 -9.00 -10.69
C LEU A 190 14.89 -9.70 -11.08
N GLY A 191 14.63 -9.83 -12.38
CA GLY A 191 13.47 -10.56 -12.89
C GLY A 191 12.15 -9.75 -12.86
N ARG A 192 11.03 -10.48 -12.86
CA ARG A 192 9.66 -9.93 -12.89
C ARG A 192 8.87 -10.45 -11.69
N PHE A 193 7.82 -9.72 -11.32
CA PHE A 193 6.89 -10.18 -10.29
C PHE A 193 5.90 -11.20 -10.87
N GLU A 194 5.87 -12.39 -10.26
CA GLU A 194 4.99 -13.50 -10.65
C GLU A 194 4.06 -13.91 -9.49
N GLY A 195 3.52 -12.92 -8.76
CA GLY A 195 2.62 -13.17 -7.64
C GLY A 195 1.24 -13.67 -8.07
N LEU A 196 0.50 -14.24 -7.12
CA LEU A 196 -0.88 -14.69 -7.31
C LEU A 196 -1.83 -13.55 -7.69
N GLY A 197 -1.71 -12.41 -7.00
CA GLY A 197 -2.47 -11.18 -7.20
C GLY A 197 -1.57 -9.95 -7.22
N LEU A 198 -2.18 -8.77 -7.33
CA LEU A 198 -1.51 -7.47 -7.50
C LEU A 198 -0.50 -7.49 -8.66
N ALA A 199 -0.84 -8.21 -9.73
CA ALA A 199 0.07 -8.58 -10.80
C ALA A 199 0.72 -7.39 -11.52
N GLY A 200 0.07 -6.22 -11.49
CA GLY A 200 0.56 -4.99 -12.11
C GLY A 200 1.41 -4.08 -11.22
N ASN A 201 1.73 -4.46 -9.98
CA ASN A 201 2.45 -3.54 -9.08
C ASN A 201 3.98 -3.57 -9.24
N ALA A 202 4.52 -4.39 -10.13
CA ALA A 202 5.94 -4.56 -10.40
C ALA A 202 6.79 -4.80 -9.13
N SER A 203 6.29 -5.63 -8.19
CA SER A 203 7.00 -5.99 -6.95
C SER A 203 8.13 -6.99 -7.22
N ALA A 204 9.24 -6.54 -7.78
CA ALA A 204 10.38 -7.40 -8.11
C ALA A 204 11.50 -7.33 -7.07
N PRO A 205 12.39 -8.36 -7.01
CA PRO A 205 13.61 -8.27 -6.23
C PRO A 205 14.60 -7.28 -6.87
N MET A 206 15.39 -6.62 -6.03
CA MET A 206 16.42 -5.67 -6.44
C MET A 206 17.74 -5.97 -5.74
N ARG A 207 18.84 -5.78 -6.46
CA ARG A 207 20.19 -5.82 -5.92
C ARG A 207 20.81 -4.43 -5.96
N LEU A 208 21.46 -4.08 -4.86
CA LEU A 208 22.38 -2.95 -4.78
C LEU A 208 23.77 -3.53 -4.60
N HIS A 209 24.69 -3.22 -5.53
CA HIS A 209 26.08 -3.66 -5.47
C HIS A 209 26.99 -2.44 -5.55
N ASN A 210 27.59 -2.08 -4.41
CA ASN A 210 28.41 -0.88 -4.26
C ASN A 210 27.74 0.41 -4.77
N VAL A 211 26.45 0.53 -4.57
CA VAL A 211 25.71 1.74 -4.95
C VAL A 211 26.21 2.91 -4.09
N ALA A 212 26.84 3.88 -4.75
CA ALA A 212 27.33 5.09 -4.08
C ALA A 212 26.15 6.06 -3.80
N VAL A 213 26.06 6.52 -2.56
CA VAL A 213 25.03 7.46 -2.12
C VAL A 213 25.73 8.58 -1.33
N ASP A 214 25.50 9.83 -1.71
CA ASP A 214 26.06 10.99 -1.00
C ASP A 214 25.44 11.10 0.40
N ALA A 215 26.19 11.69 1.34
CA ALA A 215 25.72 11.88 2.71
C ALA A 215 24.39 12.66 2.81
N GLU A 216 24.14 13.58 1.87
CA GLU A 216 22.89 14.36 1.79
C GLU A 216 21.64 13.53 1.46
N HIS A 217 21.81 12.34 0.88
CA HIS A 217 20.72 11.41 0.53
C HIS A 217 20.36 10.48 1.69
N ARG A 218 21.03 10.57 2.83
CA ARG A 218 20.57 9.91 4.06
C ARG A 218 19.34 10.63 4.59
N LEU A 219 18.30 9.86 4.88
CA LEU A 219 17.01 10.34 5.37
C LEU A 219 16.98 10.22 6.90
N GLY A 220 17.11 11.34 7.59
CA GLY A 220 17.23 11.40 9.04
C GLY A 220 18.66 11.28 9.57
N GLY A 221 18.80 11.11 10.88
CA GLY A 221 20.07 10.99 11.58
C GLY A 221 20.75 9.62 11.44
N GLU A 222 21.98 9.51 11.91
CA GLU A 222 22.67 8.22 12.01
C GLU A 222 21.91 7.27 12.96
N GLY A 223 21.64 6.04 12.53
CA GLY A 223 20.93 5.06 13.34
C GLY A 223 19.43 5.28 13.53
N SER A 224 18.85 6.38 13.02
CA SER A 224 17.44 6.76 13.22
C SER A 224 16.44 6.06 12.27
N GLY A 225 16.89 5.09 11.46
CA GLY A 225 16.03 4.45 10.46
C GLY A 225 14.87 3.69 11.10
N PHE A 226 15.11 2.95 12.17
CA PHE A 226 14.07 2.21 12.88
C PHE A 226 12.99 3.14 13.45
N GLU A 227 13.38 4.21 14.13
CA GLU A 227 12.47 5.24 14.63
C GLU A 227 11.62 5.84 13.48
N THR A 228 12.27 6.19 12.35
CA THR A 228 11.58 6.71 11.16
C THR A 228 10.58 5.69 10.60
N MET A 229 10.94 4.40 10.59
CA MET A 229 10.02 3.34 10.14
C MET A 229 8.81 3.21 11.07
N LEU A 230 8.97 3.36 12.38
CA LEU A 230 7.86 3.30 13.34
C LEU A 230 6.98 4.55 13.30
N GLU A 231 7.60 5.74 13.31
CA GLU A 231 6.86 7.00 13.42
C GLU A 231 6.20 7.44 12.10
N VAL A 232 6.86 7.19 10.97
CA VAL A 232 6.42 7.69 9.67
C VAL A 232 5.87 6.56 8.81
N VAL A 233 6.66 5.50 8.58
CA VAL A 233 6.25 4.47 7.62
C VAL A 233 5.10 3.62 8.14
N LEU A 234 5.16 3.18 9.38
CA LEU A 234 4.19 2.24 9.95
C LEU A 234 2.75 2.78 9.91
N PRO A 235 2.43 4.02 10.38
CA PRO A 235 1.07 4.54 10.29
C PRO A 235 0.58 4.66 8.84
N HIS A 236 1.40 5.20 7.94
CA HIS A 236 1.02 5.36 6.53
C HIS A 236 0.80 4.01 5.85
N PHE A 237 1.69 3.05 6.08
CA PHE A 237 1.59 1.73 5.46
C PHE A 237 0.42 0.91 6.02
N GLN A 238 0.24 0.84 7.34
CA GLN A 238 -0.81 0.02 7.95
C GLN A 238 -2.22 0.56 7.63
N ILE A 239 -2.42 1.86 7.79
CA ILE A 239 -3.69 2.53 7.46
C ILE A 239 -3.94 2.42 5.94
N GLY A 240 -2.93 2.67 5.13
CA GLY A 240 -3.06 2.59 3.67
C GLY A 240 -3.33 1.16 3.18
N ALA A 241 -2.64 0.15 3.71
CA ALA A 241 -2.89 -1.25 3.38
C ALA A 241 -4.28 -1.72 3.82
N ALA A 242 -4.76 -1.25 4.99
CA ALA A 242 -6.14 -1.47 5.44
C ALA A 242 -7.14 -0.86 4.46
N SER A 243 -6.88 0.38 4.00
CA SER A 243 -7.75 1.07 3.04
C SER A 243 -7.79 0.35 1.68
N VAL A 244 -6.65 -0.13 1.19
CA VAL A 244 -6.59 -0.95 -0.03
C VAL A 244 -7.40 -2.23 0.14
N SER A 245 -7.26 -2.92 1.27
CA SER A 245 -8.00 -4.16 1.57
C SER A 245 -9.51 -3.92 1.61
N LEU A 246 -9.96 -2.81 2.22
CA LEU A 246 -11.38 -2.46 2.28
C LEU A 246 -11.92 -2.01 0.93
N GLY A 247 -11.11 -1.38 0.08
CA GLY A 247 -11.47 -1.07 -1.31
C GLY A 247 -11.67 -2.34 -2.15
N ILE A 248 -10.79 -3.33 -1.99
CA ILE A 248 -10.92 -4.66 -2.61
C ILE A 248 -12.23 -5.33 -2.16
N ALA A 249 -12.48 -5.35 -0.86
CA ALA A 249 -13.70 -5.92 -0.28
C ALA A 249 -14.97 -5.20 -0.78
N ALA A 250 -14.94 -3.87 -0.87
CA ALA A 250 -16.06 -3.08 -1.38
C ALA A 250 -16.35 -3.39 -2.86
N ALA A 251 -15.31 -3.53 -3.69
CA ALA A 251 -15.46 -3.93 -5.09
C ALA A 251 -16.11 -5.33 -5.21
N ALA A 252 -15.62 -6.29 -4.44
CA ALA A 252 -16.16 -7.65 -4.44
C ALA A 252 -17.63 -7.69 -3.99
N PHE A 253 -17.96 -6.97 -2.92
CA PHE A 253 -19.34 -6.82 -2.43
C PHE A 253 -20.24 -6.23 -3.51
N GLN A 254 -19.86 -5.12 -4.13
CA GLN A 254 -20.66 -4.48 -5.19
C GLN A 254 -20.89 -5.41 -6.39
N MET A 255 -19.85 -6.14 -6.81
CA MET A 255 -19.94 -7.11 -7.91
C MET A 255 -20.88 -8.25 -7.57
N ALA A 256 -20.80 -8.81 -6.35
CA ALA A 256 -21.68 -9.87 -5.88
C ALA A 256 -23.13 -9.39 -5.81
N THR A 257 -23.40 -8.25 -5.18
CA THR A 257 -24.74 -7.66 -5.06
C THR A 257 -25.37 -7.40 -6.44
N THR A 258 -24.58 -6.86 -7.39
CA THR A 258 -25.04 -6.66 -8.78
C THR A 258 -25.40 -7.99 -9.44
N HIS A 259 -24.56 -9.01 -9.27
CA HIS A 259 -24.78 -10.33 -9.84
C HIS A 259 -26.08 -10.98 -9.29
N VAL A 260 -26.23 -11.04 -7.96
CA VAL A 260 -27.39 -11.71 -7.36
C VAL A 260 -28.72 -11.00 -7.63
N SER A 261 -28.68 -9.67 -7.78
CA SER A 261 -29.85 -8.87 -8.14
C SER A 261 -30.28 -9.06 -9.59
N ALA A 262 -29.32 -9.24 -10.50
CA ALA A 262 -29.59 -9.41 -11.94
C ALA A 262 -29.92 -10.87 -12.33
N ARG A 263 -29.38 -11.86 -11.60
CA ARG A 263 -29.55 -13.30 -11.92
C ARG A 263 -30.92 -13.78 -11.57
N LYS A 264 -31.63 -14.33 -12.59
CA LYS A 264 -32.97 -14.90 -12.45
C LYS A 264 -32.99 -16.39 -12.81
N TYR A 265 -33.88 -17.13 -12.19
CA TYR A 265 -34.09 -18.54 -12.45
C TYR A 265 -35.38 -18.74 -13.22
N GLU A 266 -35.30 -19.22 -14.48
CA GLU A 266 -36.48 -19.52 -15.35
C GLU A 266 -37.37 -20.61 -14.75
N HIS A 267 -36.75 -21.67 -14.18
CA HIS A 267 -37.47 -22.78 -13.55
C HIS A 267 -38.23 -22.39 -12.26
N ALA A 268 -37.90 -21.21 -11.67
CA ALA A 268 -38.53 -20.64 -10.48
C ALA A 268 -39.39 -19.42 -10.82
N ALA A 269 -40.07 -19.40 -11.93
CA ALA A 269 -40.96 -18.33 -12.38
C ALA A 269 -40.28 -16.95 -12.47
N GLY A 270 -38.98 -16.91 -12.72
CA GLY A 270 -38.18 -15.67 -12.83
C GLY A 270 -37.77 -15.07 -11.50
N ALA A 271 -37.85 -15.81 -10.39
CA ALA A 271 -37.36 -15.36 -9.08
C ALA A 271 -35.85 -14.99 -9.16
N ALA A 272 -35.49 -13.86 -8.54
CA ALA A 272 -34.09 -13.42 -8.50
C ALA A 272 -33.30 -14.25 -7.49
N LEU A 273 -32.00 -14.42 -7.76
CA LEU A 273 -31.07 -15.07 -6.81
C LEU A 273 -31.07 -14.34 -5.45
N ALA A 274 -31.22 -13.02 -5.46
CA ALA A 274 -31.32 -12.18 -4.26
C ALA A 274 -32.54 -12.48 -3.36
N GLU A 275 -33.57 -13.19 -3.87
CA GLU A 275 -34.76 -13.56 -3.07
C GLU A 275 -34.52 -14.80 -2.20
N ILE A 276 -33.43 -15.51 -2.40
CA ILE A 276 -33.06 -16.69 -1.60
C ILE A 276 -32.55 -16.26 -0.22
N PRO A 277 -33.14 -16.72 0.90
CA PRO A 277 -32.78 -16.34 2.25
C PRO A 277 -31.29 -16.54 2.55
N ARG A 278 -30.66 -17.60 2.05
CA ARG A 278 -29.21 -17.84 2.24
C ARG A 278 -28.36 -16.79 1.54
N VAL A 279 -28.78 -16.27 0.39
CA VAL A 279 -28.09 -15.18 -0.31
C VAL A 279 -28.17 -13.88 0.51
N GLN A 280 -29.36 -13.55 1.03
CA GLN A 280 -29.57 -12.39 1.89
C GLN A 280 -28.71 -12.45 3.17
N PHE A 281 -28.58 -13.65 3.74
CA PHE A 281 -27.73 -13.87 4.91
C PHE A 281 -26.25 -13.60 4.61
N LEU A 282 -25.73 -14.11 3.49
CA LEU A 282 -24.34 -13.87 3.06
C LEU A 282 -24.08 -12.40 2.74
N GLU A 283 -25.05 -11.69 2.12
CA GLU A 283 -24.97 -10.24 1.88
C GLU A 283 -24.89 -9.47 3.23
N ALA A 284 -25.70 -9.86 4.21
CA ALA A 284 -25.67 -9.24 5.54
C ALA A 284 -24.31 -9.46 6.24
N GLU A 285 -23.74 -10.66 6.17
CA GLU A 285 -22.40 -10.93 6.70
C GLU A 285 -21.32 -10.05 6.03
N MET A 286 -21.36 -9.88 4.71
CA MET A 286 -20.42 -8.99 4.00
C MET A 286 -20.58 -7.51 4.42
N VAL A 287 -21.81 -7.04 4.61
CA VAL A 287 -22.09 -5.70 5.10
C VAL A 287 -21.51 -5.49 6.50
N LEU A 288 -21.68 -6.46 7.41
CA LEU A 288 -21.16 -6.38 8.78
C LEU A 288 -19.64 -6.38 8.80
N GLU A 289 -18.97 -7.21 8.00
CA GLU A 289 -17.51 -7.22 7.86
C GLU A 289 -16.99 -5.86 7.40
N LEU A 290 -17.55 -5.31 6.32
CA LEU A 290 -17.13 -4.02 5.77
C LEU A 290 -17.36 -2.87 6.75
N ARG A 291 -18.55 -2.78 7.34
CA ARG A 291 -18.90 -1.67 8.24
C ARG A 291 -18.08 -1.68 9.51
N SER A 292 -17.90 -2.86 10.14
CA SER A 292 -17.10 -2.96 11.36
C SER A 292 -15.62 -2.62 11.13
N ALA A 293 -15.04 -3.10 10.02
CA ALA A 293 -13.64 -2.79 9.70
C ALA A 293 -13.44 -1.31 9.31
N ARG A 294 -14.40 -0.70 8.58
CA ARG A 294 -14.37 0.74 8.30
C ARG A 294 -14.52 1.61 9.54
N ALA A 295 -15.39 1.21 10.48
CA ALA A 295 -15.54 1.93 11.75
C ALA A 295 -14.24 1.89 12.57
N TYR A 296 -13.59 0.70 12.63
CA TYR A 296 -12.29 0.58 13.29
C TYR A 296 -11.21 1.40 12.58
N LEU A 297 -11.16 1.38 11.24
CA LEU A 297 -10.22 2.22 10.48
C LEU A 297 -10.42 3.71 10.75
N ALA A 298 -11.66 4.20 10.76
CA ALA A 298 -11.97 5.59 11.03
C ALA A 298 -11.53 6.01 12.45
N GLU A 299 -11.78 5.17 13.45
CA GLU A 299 -11.33 5.42 14.82
C GLU A 299 -9.81 5.38 14.94
N THR A 300 -9.15 4.41 14.31
CA THR A 300 -7.67 4.34 14.26
C THR A 300 -7.09 5.64 13.69
N ILE A 301 -7.62 6.12 12.57
CA ILE A 301 -7.16 7.38 11.95
C ILE A 301 -7.39 8.56 12.90
N ARG A 302 -8.57 8.66 13.51
CA ARG A 302 -8.90 9.74 14.46
C ARG A 302 -7.91 9.77 15.62
N ARG A 303 -7.62 8.62 16.24
CA ARG A 303 -6.66 8.50 17.35
C ARG A 303 -5.23 8.81 16.91
N ALA A 304 -4.79 8.29 15.76
CA ALA A 304 -3.45 8.56 15.23
C ALA A 304 -3.23 10.06 14.95
N VAL A 305 -4.24 10.76 14.38
CA VAL A 305 -4.17 12.19 14.08
C VAL A 305 -4.21 13.03 15.35
N SER A 306 -4.94 12.59 16.38
CA SER A 306 -5.01 13.32 17.67
C SER A 306 -3.75 13.16 18.54
N GLY A 307 -2.80 12.30 18.14
CA GLY A 307 -1.59 12.02 18.93
C GLY A 307 -1.86 11.16 20.17
N ASP A 308 -2.93 10.36 20.15
CA ASP A 308 -3.23 9.42 21.23
C ASP A 308 -2.10 8.40 21.41
N PRO A 309 -1.49 8.29 22.60
CA PRO A 309 -0.36 7.36 22.82
C PRO A 309 -0.70 5.89 22.54
N GLU A 310 -1.96 5.51 22.70
CA GLU A 310 -2.41 4.13 22.46
C GLU A 310 -2.76 3.85 20.98
N ALA A 311 -2.80 4.88 20.13
CA ALA A 311 -3.14 4.74 18.71
C ALA A 311 -2.25 3.74 17.96
N MET A 312 -1.01 3.53 18.42
CA MET A 312 -0.07 2.62 17.77
C MET A 312 -0.59 1.17 17.75
N LEU A 313 -1.26 0.71 18.79
CA LEU A 313 -1.85 -0.64 18.83
C LEU A 313 -3.01 -0.75 17.82
N ASP A 314 -3.82 0.30 17.69
CA ASP A 314 -4.88 0.33 16.68
C ASP A 314 -4.29 0.36 15.26
N VAL A 315 -3.20 1.13 15.03
CA VAL A 315 -2.48 1.16 13.76
C VAL A 315 -1.94 -0.22 13.39
N ILE A 316 -1.40 -0.97 14.34
CA ILE A 316 -0.96 -2.36 14.12
C ILE A 316 -2.17 -3.26 13.83
N GLY A 317 -3.26 -3.12 14.59
CA GLY A 317 -4.44 -3.98 14.50
C GLY A 317 -5.25 -3.80 13.24
N ILE A 318 -5.36 -2.57 12.75
CA ILE A 318 -6.27 -2.28 11.63
C ILE A 318 -5.90 -2.98 10.33
N LYS A 319 -4.61 -3.14 10.02
CA LYS A 319 -4.19 -3.89 8.83
C LYS A 319 -4.61 -5.35 8.92
N ALA A 320 -4.40 -5.99 10.07
CA ALA A 320 -4.81 -7.38 10.28
C ALA A 320 -6.33 -7.53 10.15
N ARG A 321 -7.11 -6.66 10.81
CA ARG A 321 -8.58 -6.70 10.75
C ARG A 321 -9.12 -6.47 9.34
N ALA A 322 -8.57 -5.48 8.61
CA ALA A 322 -9.00 -5.19 7.25
C ALA A 322 -8.64 -6.30 6.26
N ALA A 323 -7.47 -6.94 6.43
CA ALA A 323 -7.08 -8.10 5.64
C ALA A 323 -8.07 -9.27 5.83
N GLU A 324 -8.42 -9.60 7.07
CA GLU A 324 -9.38 -10.66 7.38
C GLU A 324 -10.78 -10.32 6.86
N ALA A 325 -11.25 -9.09 7.04
CA ALA A 325 -12.52 -8.65 6.50
C ALA A 325 -12.56 -8.77 4.97
N SER A 326 -11.48 -8.35 4.30
CA SER A 326 -11.38 -8.45 2.85
C SER A 326 -11.45 -9.90 2.38
N LEU A 327 -10.68 -10.81 2.99
CA LEU A 327 -10.72 -12.24 2.66
C LEU A 327 -12.12 -12.85 2.89
N ALA A 328 -12.77 -12.51 3.99
CA ALA A 328 -14.10 -12.97 4.31
C ALA A 328 -15.14 -12.50 3.26
N VAL A 329 -15.09 -11.22 2.89
CA VAL A 329 -16.00 -10.63 1.90
C VAL A 329 -15.75 -11.22 0.51
N VAL A 330 -14.51 -11.29 0.03
CA VAL A 330 -14.23 -11.82 -1.32
C VAL A 330 -14.58 -13.30 -1.44
N SER A 331 -14.40 -14.09 -0.37
CA SER A 331 -14.78 -15.50 -0.35
C SER A 331 -16.30 -15.69 -0.47
N ARG A 332 -17.10 -14.88 0.26
CA ARG A 332 -18.54 -14.89 0.17
C ARG A 332 -19.03 -14.39 -1.21
N ALA A 333 -18.40 -13.36 -1.75
CA ALA A 333 -18.68 -12.85 -3.09
C ALA A 333 -18.45 -13.92 -4.16
N MET A 334 -17.35 -14.68 -4.08
CA MET A 334 -17.09 -15.83 -4.96
C MET A 334 -18.18 -16.90 -4.83
N THR A 335 -18.64 -17.19 -3.62
CA THR A 335 -19.74 -18.13 -3.37
C THR A 335 -21.02 -17.66 -4.04
N LEU A 336 -21.39 -16.39 -3.90
CA LEU A 336 -22.58 -15.78 -4.50
C LEU A 336 -22.51 -15.73 -6.03
N GLY A 337 -21.33 -15.47 -6.58
CA GLY A 337 -21.10 -15.42 -8.02
C GLY A 337 -21.03 -16.79 -8.69
N GLY A 338 -20.78 -17.86 -7.90
CA GLY A 338 -20.73 -19.25 -8.38
C GLY A 338 -19.80 -19.44 -9.58
N GLY A 339 -20.20 -20.24 -10.55
CA GLY A 339 -19.43 -20.52 -11.77
C GLY A 339 -19.11 -19.27 -12.60
N ALA A 340 -19.98 -18.25 -12.58
CA ALA A 340 -19.74 -17.00 -13.30
C ALA A 340 -18.60 -16.18 -12.68
N ALA A 341 -18.45 -16.21 -11.35
CA ALA A 341 -17.35 -15.57 -10.65
C ALA A 341 -16.01 -16.32 -10.83
N TYR A 342 -16.08 -17.65 -10.93
CA TYR A 342 -14.91 -18.50 -11.14
C TYR A 342 -14.30 -18.33 -12.54
N ALA A 343 -15.11 -17.93 -13.51
CA ALA A 343 -14.66 -17.68 -14.88
C ALA A 343 -14.02 -16.28 -15.03
N SER A 344 -12.89 -16.20 -15.72
CA SER A 344 -12.09 -14.98 -15.90
C SER A 344 -12.80 -13.74 -16.47
N PRO A 345 -13.88 -13.82 -17.29
CA PRO A 345 -14.47 -12.61 -17.87
C PRO A 345 -15.07 -11.63 -16.86
N GLY A 346 -15.51 -12.13 -15.70
CA GLY A 346 -16.22 -11.33 -14.70
C GLY A 346 -15.34 -10.40 -13.86
N GLY A 347 -14.06 -10.71 -13.69
CA GLY A 347 -13.11 -9.93 -12.93
C GLY A 347 -13.18 -10.12 -11.40
N LEU A 348 -14.15 -10.86 -10.86
CA LEU A 348 -14.21 -11.14 -9.42
C LEU A 348 -13.08 -12.08 -8.99
N GLU A 349 -12.68 -13.03 -9.85
CA GLU A 349 -11.51 -13.89 -9.65
C GLU A 349 -10.21 -13.08 -9.48
N ARG A 350 -10.04 -11.96 -10.22
CA ARG A 350 -8.92 -11.04 -10.06
C ARG A 350 -8.95 -10.40 -8.67
N ILE A 351 -10.09 -9.86 -8.27
CA ILE A 351 -10.29 -9.24 -6.95
C ILE A 351 -10.02 -10.25 -5.82
N PHE A 352 -10.45 -11.51 -5.99
CA PHE A 352 -10.16 -12.60 -5.05
C PHE A 352 -8.65 -12.87 -4.94
N ARG A 353 -7.92 -12.92 -6.06
CA ARG A 353 -6.46 -13.11 -6.06
C ARG A 353 -5.73 -11.92 -5.43
N ASP A 354 -6.15 -10.70 -5.73
CA ASP A 354 -5.55 -9.48 -5.20
C ASP A 354 -5.71 -9.39 -3.67
N ALA A 355 -6.85 -9.82 -3.13
CA ALA A 355 -7.11 -9.81 -1.68
C ALA A 355 -6.15 -10.70 -0.88
N GLN A 356 -5.62 -11.79 -1.47
CA GLN A 356 -4.72 -12.71 -0.78
C GLN A 356 -3.40 -12.02 -0.34
N ALA A 357 -2.98 -10.98 -1.05
CA ALA A 357 -1.75 -10.26 -0.74
C ALA A 357 -1.76 -9.61 0.65
N ALA A 358 -2.92 -9.16 1.13
CA ALA A 358 -3.04 -8.40 2.37
C ALA A 358 -2.52 -9.15 3.61
N SER A 359 -2.73 -10.46 3.68
CA SER A 359 -2.34 -11.29 4.82
C SER A 359 -0.85 -11.64 4.84
N VAL A 360 -0.21 -11.70 3.65
CA VAL A 360 1.19 -12.15 3.51
C VAL A 360 2.20 -11.00 3.36
N MET A 361 1.75 -9.79 3.00
CA MET A 361 2.63 -8.60 2.97
C MET A 361 3.13 -8.25 4.36
N ALA A 362 4.45 -8.04 4.48
CA ALA A 362 5.11 -7.72 5.75
C ALA A 362 4.73 -6.32 6.28
N PRO A 363 4.42 -6.18 7.59
CA PRO A 363 4.26 -7.25 8.57
C PRO A 363 3.04 -8.12 8.25
N THR A 364 3.18 -9.44 8.31
CA THR A 364 2.06 -10.36 8.03
C THR A 364 0.97 -10.25 9.09
N THR A 365 -0.24 -10.72 8.76
CA THR A 365 -1.36 -10.74 9.73
C THR A 365 -0.97 -11.45 11.04
N ASP A 366 -0.22 -12.56 10.95
CA ASP A 366 0.20 -13.31 12.12
C ASP A 366 1.20 -12.54 12.99
N VAL A 367 2.18 -11.86 12.38
CA VAL A 367 3.13 -10.99 13.10
C VAL A 367 2.39 -9.84 13.80
N LEU A 368 1.41 -9.23 13.14
CA LEU A 368 0.62 -8.15 13.75
C LEU A 368 -0.22 -8.65 14.94
N LYS A 369 -0.81 -9.85 14.82
CA LYS A 369 -1.57 -10.48 15.91
C LYS A 369 -0.66 -10.89 17.07
N ASP A 370 0.55 -11.35 16.81
CA ASP A 370 1.55 -11.64 17.86
C ASP A 370 1.85 -10.37 18.66
N PHE A 371 2.10 -9.23 17.98
CA PHE A 371 2.30 -7.95 18.67
C PHE A 371 1.10 -7.56 19.55
N LEU A 372 -0.11 -7.65 19.01
CA LEU A 372 -1.33 -7.32 19.76
C LEU A 372 -1.54 -8.25 20.96
N GLY A 373 -1.29 -9.55 20.77
CA GLY A 373 -1.38 -10.55 21.84
C GLY A 373 -0.37 -10.27 22.96
N LYS A 374 0.88 -9.97 22.60
CA LYS A 374 1.91 -9.58 23.56
C LYS A 374 1.53 -8.30 24.31
N ALA A 375 1.04 -7.27 23.58
CA ALA A 375 0.59 -6.03 24.22
C ALA A 375 -0.56 -6.28 25.22
N ALA A 376 -1.55 -7.07 24.85
CA ALA A 376 -2.68 -7.41 25.72
C ALA A 376 -2.27 -8.19 26.98
N LEU A 377 -1.18 -8.95 26.90
CA LEU A 377 -0.63 -9.74 28.02
C LEU A 377 0.45 -8.98 28.81
N GLY A 378 0.80 -7.74 28.41
CA GLY A 378 1.88 -6.98 29.06
C GLY A 378 3.29 -7.57 28.83
N LEU A 379 3.47 -8.32 27.72
CA LEU A 379 4.76 -8.92 27.35
C LEU A 379 5.60 -7.96 26.51
N PRO A 380 6.94 -8.11 26.47
CA PRO A 380 7.79 -7.34 25.56
C PRO A 380 7.38 -7.54 24.11
N LEU A 381 7.29 -6.44 23.35
CA LEU A 381 6.86 -6.48 21.93
C LEU A 381 7.97 -6.93 20.97
N LEU A 382 9.23 -6.65 21.32
CA LEU A 382 10.43 -6.97 20.55
C LEU A 382 11.37 -7.86 21.35
#